data_9e651bcf3a36604c49e96ea283128fb9
#
_entry.id   9e651bcf3a36604c49e96ea283128fb9
#
_cell.length_a   1.000
_cell.length_b   1.000
_cell.length_c   1.000
_cell.angle_alpha   90.00
_cell.angle_beta   90.00
_cell.angle_gamma   90.00
#
_symmetry.space_group_name_H-M   'P 1'
#
loop_
_entity.id
_entity.type
_entity.pdbx_description
1 polymer ?
#
loop_
_entity_poly.entity_id
_entity_poly.type
_entity_poly.pdbx_seq_one_letter_code
_entity_poly.pdbx_strand_id
1 'polypeptide(L)'
;MALDGIVISNIVAELNSTILNSKISKIAEPEADELLLTLKGPNGSFRLSMSASASLPFIYLTPTNKVSPLTAPTFCMVLRKHIANGRITKIYQPGMERIINFEIEHLNEMGDLCHKVLIIELMGKYSNIIFTDSDGTIIDSAKRIPASVSSVREVLPGRAYTLSLIHISE
;
A
#
# COMPACT_ATOMS: atom_id res chain seq x y z
N MET A 1 12.78 11.30 11.96
CA MET A 1 12.73 10.06 12.75
C MET A 1 12.86 8.86 11.84
N ALA A 2 13.73 7.94 12.17
CA ALA A 2 13.91 6.74 11.36
C ALA A 2 12.73 5.78 11.52
N LEU A 3 12.23 5.25 10.41
CA LEU A 3 11.18 4.24 10.40
C LEU A 3 11.83 2.86 10.47
N ASP A 4 12.08 2.37 11.69
CA ASP A 4 12.61 1.02 11.89
C ASP A 4 11.50 0.02 12.17
N GLY A 5 11.89 -1.26 12.34
CA GLY A 5 10.91 -2.33 12.56
C GLY A 5 10.04 -2.13 13.80
N ILE A 6 10.59 -1.52 14.86
CA ILE A 6 9.84 -1.26 16.11
C ILE A 6 8.81 -0.16 15.89
N VAL A 7 9.18 0.91 15.21
CA VAL A 7 8.25 2.01 14.87
C VAL A 7 7.13 1.47 13.98
N ILE A 8 7.46 0.66 12.97
CA ILE A 8 6.46 0.04 12.09
C ILE A 8 5.50 -0.85 12.89
N SER A 9 6.02 -1.63 13.84
CA SER A 9 5.19 -2.47 14.71
C SER A 9 4.16 -1.64 15.49
N ASN A 10 4.56 -0.48 16.00
CA ASN A 10 3.67 0.43 16.72
C ASN A 10 2.62 1.03 15.77
N ILE A 11 3.00 1.38 14.57
CA ILE A 11 2.07 1.89 13.56
C ILE A 11 1.02 0.82 13.20
N VAL A 12 1.46 -0.42 13.01
CA VAL A 12 0.55 -1.53 12.70
C VAL A 12 -0.46 -1.74 13.84
N ALA A 13 -0.03 -1.67 15.09
CA ALA A 13 -0.92 -1.78 16.25
C ALA A 13 -1.99 -0.67 16.24
N GLU A 14 -1.59 0.57 15.97
CA GLU A 14 -2.51 1.69 15.87
C GLU A 14 -3.51 1.52 14.72
N LEU A 15 -3.04 1.11 13.55
CA LEU A 15 -3.90 0.90 12.40
C LEU A 15 -4.91 -0.22 12.65
N ASN A 16 -4.50 -1.31 13.30
CA ASN A 16 -5.42 -2.39 13.67
C ASN A 16 -6.49 -1.92 14.65
N SER A 17 -6.16 -1.01 15.56
CA SER A 17 -7.13 -0.50 16.53
C SER A 17 -8.07 0.55 15.94
N THR A 18 -7.78 1.12 14.79
CA THR A 18 -8.55 2.21 14.19
C THR A 18 -9.27 1.82 12.89
N ILE A 19 -8.57 1.27 11.92
CA ILE A 19 -9.09 1.09 10.57
C ILE A 19 -9.32 -0.36 10.13
N LEU A 20 -9.02 -1.34 10.97
CA LEU A 20 -9.31 -2.73 10.62
C LEU A 20 -10.81 -2.90 10.35
N ASN A 21 -11.15 -3.67 9.34
CA ASN A 21 -12.52 -3.90 8.86
C ASN A 21 -13.20 -2.67 8.23
N SER A 22 -12.44 -1.63 7.93
CA SER A 22 -12.95 -0.48 7.22
C SER A 22 -13.13 -0.77 5.74
N LYS A 23 -14.16 -0.14 5.16
CA LYS A 23 -14.41 -0.15 3.72
C LYS A 23 -13.63 0.98 3.07
N ILE A 24 -13.01 0.70 1.94
CA ILE A 24 -12.29 1.70 1.14
C ILE A 24 -13.33 2.43 0.28
N SER A 25 -13.71 3.65 0.69
CA SER A 25 -14.74 4.41 0.00
C SER A 25 -14.18 5.30 -1.11
N LYS A 26 -12.89 5.70 -1.00
CA LYS A 26 -12.27 6.58 -1.97
C LYS A 26 -10.77 6.30 -2.05
N ILE A 27 -10.22 6.36 -3.26
CA ILE A 27 -8.80 6.16 -3.52
C ILE A 27 -8.31 7.35 -4.35
N ALA A 28 -7.27 8.02 -3.88
CA ALA A 28 -6.64 9.13 -4.58
C ALA A 28 -5.12 8.96 -4.56
N GLU A 29 -4.47 9.49 -5.57
CA GLU A 29 -3.01 9.50 -5.70
C GLU A 29 -2.60 10.95 -5.94
N PRO A 30 -2.48 11.78 -4.86
CA PRO A 30 -2.16 13.20 -5.00
C PRO A 30 -0.80 13.46 -5.63
N GLU A 31 0.17 12.60 -5.36
CA GLU A 31 1.50 12.61 -5.96
C GLU A 31 1.81 11.23 -6.55
N ALA A 32 2.79 11.14 -7.43
CA ALA A 32 3.12 9.88 -8.11
C ALA A 32 3.48 8.73 -7.15
N ASP A 33 4.00 9.05 -5.97
CA ASP A 33 4.41 8.09 -4.96
C ASP A 33 3.60 8.20 -3.66
N GLU A 34 2.43 8.85 -3.69
CA GLU A 34 1.59 9.06 -2.52
C GLU A 34 0.15 8.60 -2.78
N LEU A 35 -0.39 7.81 -1.85
CA LEU A 35 -1.80 7.39 -1.85
C LEU A 35 -2.55 7.99 -0.68
N LEU A 36 -3.80 8.33 -0.92
CA LEU A 36 -4.73 8.77 0.12
C LEU A 36 -6.00 7.93 0.01
N LEU A 37 -6.25 7.12 1.03
CA LEU A 37 -7.43 6.26 1.11
C LEU A 37 -8.44 6.86 2.09
N THR A 38 -9.68 7.00 1.66
CA THR A 38 -10.77 7.35 2.57
C THR A 38 -11.46 6.06 3.02
N LEU A 39 -11.51 5.85 4.33
CA LEU A 39 -11.94 4.61 4.95
C LEU A 39 -13.14 4.86 5.85
N LYS A 40 -14.13 3.98 5.77
CA LYS A 40 -15.33 4.02 6.61
C LYS A 40 -15.49 2.68 7.31
N GLY A 41 -15.47 2.69 8.62
CA GLY A 41 -15.48 1.44 9.38
C GLY A 41 -16.16 1.55 10.74
N PRO A 42 -16.02 0.48 11.54
CA PRO A 42 -16.68 0.40 12.85
C PRO A 42 -16.32 1.54 13.80
N ASN A 43 -15.11 2.08 13.69
CA ASN A 43 -14.60 3.12 14.57
C ASN A 43 -14.74 4.52 13.97
N GLY A 44 -15.41 4.66 12.84
CA GLY A 44 -15.64 5.94 12.18
C GLY A 44 -14.97 6.07 10.83
N SER A 45 -14.90 7.30 10.34
CA SER A 45 -14.29 7.61 9.05
C SER A 45 -12.87 8.13 9.26
N PHE A 46 -11.93 7.60 8.46
CA PHE A 46 -10.53 7.99 8.53
C PHE A 46 -9.98 8.20 7.12
N ARG A 47 -8.93 9.01 7.03
CA ARG A 47 -8.10 9.09 5.83
C ARG A 47 -6.72 8.53 6.15
N LEU A 48 -6.28 7.57 5.37
CA LEU A 48 -4.96 6.98 5.49
C LEU A 48 -4.08 7.53 4.37
N SER A 49 -3.04 8.27 4.76
CA SER A 49 -2.04 8.81 3.84
C SER A 49 -0.79 7.96 3.90
N MET A 50 -0.29 7.56 2.74
CA MET A 50 0.95 6.80 2.65
C MET A 50 1.80 7.31 1.50
N SER A 51 3.10 7.46 1.74
CA SER A 51 4.05 7.97 0.76
C SER A 51 5.27 7.07 0.66
N ALA A 52 5.64 6.76 -0.57
CA ALA A 52 6.89 6.08 -0.91
C ALA A 52 7.95 7.08 -1.39
N SER A 53 7.89 8.32 -0.95
CA SER A 53 8.88 9.34 -1.29
C SER A 53 10.27 8.88 -0.86
N ALA A 54 11.26 9.06 -1.75
CA ALA A 54 12.63 8.67 -1.47
C ALA A 54 13.23 9.44 -0.29
N SER A 55 12.82 10.69 -0.10
CA SER A 55 13.36 11.56 0.95
C SER A 55 12.58 11.48 2.25
N LEU A 56 11.27 11.21 2.19
CA LEU A 56 10.41 11.23 3.37
C LEU A 56 9.26 10.23 3.20
N PRO A 57 9.53 8.92 3.33
CA PRO A 57 8.45 7.94 3.32
C PRO A 57 7.65 8.04 4.61
N PHE A 58 6.32 7.85 4.51
CA PHE A 58 5.44 7.91 5.69
C PHE A 58 4.18 7.10 5.50
N ILE A 59 3.52 6.81 6.61
CA ILE A 59 2.15 6.32 6.66
C ILE A 59 1.52 6.84 7.95
N TYR A 60 0.36 7.48 7.85
CA TYR A 60 -0.37 7.99 9.02
C TYR A 60 -1.82 8.30 8.67
N LEU A 61 -2.63 8.40 9.72
CA LEU A 61 -4.01 8.85 9.58
C LEU A 61 -4.05 10.36 9.63
N THR A 62 -4.81 10.97 8.72
CA THR A 62 -4.90 12.43 8.61
C THR A 62 -6.36 12.86 8.46
N PRO A 63 -6.77 13.99 9.08
CA PRO A 63 -8.08 14.58 8.82
C PRO A 63 -8.10 15.38 7.52
N THR A 64 -6.94 15.67 6.95
CA THR A 64 -6.79 16.59 5.81
C THR A 64 -7.01 15.85 4.49
N ASN A 65 -7.79 16.45 3.60
CA ASN A 65 -7.88 16.01 2.22
C ASN A 65 -6.82 16.73 1.39
N LYS A 66 -6.36 16.09 0.32
CA LYS A 66 -5.34 16.65 -0.55
C LYS A 66 -5.87 16.74 -1.98
N VAL A 67 -5.50 17.82 -2.68
CA VAL A 67 -5.93 18.01 -4.07
C VAL A 67 -5.32 16.93 -4.95
N SER A 68 -6.16 16.28 -5.73
CA SER A 68 -5.75 15.24 -6.67
C SER A 68 -5.58 15.82 -8.08
N PRO A 69 -4.74 15.19 -8.93
CA PRO A 69 -4.67 15.57 -10.34
C PRO A 69 -6.02 15.44 -11.03
N LEU A 70 -6.24 16.24 -12.07
CA LEU A 70 -7.47 16.17 -12.87
C LEU A 70 -7.66 14.78 -13.48
N THR A 71 -6.56 14.17 -13.93
CA THR A 71 -6.57 12.79 -14.46
C THR A 71 -5.86 11.90 -13.46
N ALA A 72 -6.54 10.85 -13.00
CA ALA A 72 -5.96 9.91 -12.04
C ALA A 72 -4.78 9.16 -12.68
N PRO A 73 -3.64 9.03 -11.96
CA PRO A 73 -2.53 8.21 -12.44
C PRO A 73 -2.93 6.74 -12.64
N THR A 74 -2.17 6.04 -13.48
CA THR A 74 -2.46 4.64 -13.83
C THR A 74 -2.59 3.74 -12.60
N PHE A 75 -1.67 3.86 -11.65
CA PHE A 75 -1.71 3.04 -10.44
C PHE A 75 -3.00 3.28 -9.63
N CYS A 76 -3.42 4.53 -9.50
CA CYS A 76 -4.66 4.88 -8.83
C CYS A 76 -5.87 4.24 -9.54
N MET A 77 -5.90 4.28 -10.86
CA MET A 77 -6.98 3.68 -11.65
C MET A 77 -7.04 2.16 -11.48
N VAL A 78 -5.88 1.51 -11.43
CA VAL A 78 -5.79 0.06 -11.17
C VAL A 78 -6.36 -0.27 -9.79
N LEU A 79 -5.97 0.48 -8.78
CA LEU A 79 -6.51 0.28 -7.42
C LEU A 79 -8.01 0.48 -7.36
N ARG A 80 -8.52 1.55 -7.98
CA ARG A 80 -9.96 1.82 -8.03
C ARG A 80 -10.73 0.68 -8.70
N LYS A 81 -10.19 0.14 -9.78
CA LYS A 81 -10.82 -0.96 -10.51
C LYS A 81 -10.96 -2.21 -9.64
N HIS A 82 -9.97 -2.51 -8.83
CA HIS A 82 -9.93 -3.76 -8.06
C HIS A 82 -10.51 -3.63 -6.65
N ILE A 83 -10.13 -2.60 -5.92
CA ILE A 83 -10.39 -2.55 -4.48
C ILE A 83 -11.26 -1.38 -4.00
N ALA A 84 -11.82 -0.59 -4.91
CA ALA A 84 -12.85 0.38 -4.51
C ALA A 84 -14.03 -0.37 -3.90
N ASN A 85 -14.49 0.10 -2.73
CA ASN A 85 -15.53 -0.56 -1.93
C ASN A 85 -15.10 -1.89 -1.29
N GLY A 86 -13.82 -2.25 -1.39
CA GLY A 86 -13.26 -3.40 -0.69
C GLY A 86 -13.08 -3.12 0.79
N ARG A 87 -12.88 -4.18 1.56
CA ARG A 87 -12.72 -4.11 3.01
C ARG A 87 -11.33 -4.57 3.43
N ILE A 88 -10.70 -3.82 4.32
CA ILE A 88 -9.40 -4.18 4.91
C ILE A 88 -9.65 -5.24 5.98
N THR A 89 -9.20 -6.49 5.73
CA THR A 89 -9.45 -7.62 6.62
C THR A 89 -8.26 -7.95 7.52
N LYS A 90 -7.06 -7.53 7.14
CA LYS A 90 -5.86 -7.79 7.93
C LYS A 90 -4.81 -6.72 7.66
N ILE A 91 -4.13 -6.31 8.73
CA ILE A 91 -3.01 -5.35 8.66
C ILE A 91 -1.87 -5.97 9.45
N TYR A 92 -0.73 -6.20 8.82
CA TYR A 92 0.38 -6.84 9.51
C TYR A 92 1.73 -6.44 8.93
N GLN A 93 2.75 -6.63 9.75
CA GLN A 93 4.16 -6.43 9.41
C GLN A 93 4.82 -7.80 9.25
N PRO A 94 5.43 -8.11 8.11
CA PRO A 94 6.17 -9.37 7.98
C PRO A 94 7.45 -9.31 8.81
N GLY A 95 7.50 -10.12 9.88
CA GLY A 95 8.63 -10.10 10.81
C GLY A 95 8.85 -8.71 11.42
N MET A 96 10.09 -8.24 11.39
CA MET A 96 10.47 -6.89 11.83
C MET A 96 10.86 -5.99 10.66
N GLU A 97 10.38 -6.30 9.47
CA GLU A 97 10.67 -5.54 8.26
C GLU A 97 9.98 -4.16 8.29
N ARG A 98 10.50 -3.21 7.52
CA ARG A 98 9.91 -1.88 7.35
C ARG A 98 8.82 -1.91 6.28
N ILE A 99 7.89 -2.82 6.44
CA ILE A 99 6.85 -3.15 5.47
C ILE A 99 5.53 -3.33 6.20
N ILE A 100 4.45 -2.80 5.64
CA ILE A 100 3.10 -3.04 6.14
C ILE A 100 2.25 -3.62 5.02
N ASN A 101 1.61 -4.75 5.29
CA ASN A 101 0.71 -5.41 4.36
C ASN A 101 -0.74 -5.18 4.78
N PHE A 102 -1.58 -4.82 3.80
CA PHE A 102 -3.02 -4.69 3.96
C PHE A 102 -3.69 -5.75 3.09
N GLU A 103 -4.33 -6.73 3.73
CA GLU A 103 -5.15 -7.70 2.99
C GLU A 103 -6.54 -7.13 2.81
N ILE A 104 -7.02 -7.15 1.59
CA ILE A 104 -8.28 -6.51 1.20
C ILE A 104 -9.15 -7.54 0.49
N GLU A 105 -10.39 -7.70 0.95
CA GLU A 105 -11.38 -8.51 0.24
C GLU A 105 -12.29 -7.59 -0.58
N HIS A 106 -12.64 -8.04 -1.77
CA HIS A 106 -13.50 -7.30 -2.67
C HIS A 106 -14.26 -8.26 -3.58
N LEU A 107 -15.33 -7.76 -4.20
CA LEU A 107 -16.06 -8.52 -5.21
C LEU A 107 -15.49 -8.20 -6.60
N ASN A 108 -15.32 -9.24 -7.42
CA ASN A 108 -14.93 -9.05 -8.82
C ASN A 108 -16.17 -8.71 -9.67
N GLU A 109 -15.97 -8.56 -10.98
CA GLU A 109 -17.05 -8.23 -11.92
C GLU A 109 -18.16 -9.26 -11.93
N MET A 110 -17.84 -10.52 -11.61
CA MET A 110 -18.82 -11.62 -11.56
C MET A 110 -19.48 -11.75 -10.20
N GLY A 111 -19.13 -10.91 -9.23
CA GLY A 111 -19.69 -10.95 -7.89
C GLY A 111 -19.00 -11.96 -6.95
N ASP A 112 -17.90 -12.56 -7.39
CA ASP A 112 -17.13 -13.50 -6.56
C ASP A 112 -16.22 -12.76 -5.59
N LEU A 113 -16.07 -13.30 -4.39
CA LEU A 113 -15.19 -12.73 -3.38
C LEU A 113 -13.73 -13.01 -3.74
N CYS A 114 -12.96 -11.95 -3.83
CA CYS A 114 -11.53 -12.00 -4.16
C CYS A 114 -10.72 -11.33 -3.06
N HIS A 115 -9.43 -11.66 -2.99
CA HIS A 115 -8.50 -11.08 -2.03
C HIS A 115 -7.29 -10.50 -2.76
N LYS A 116 -6.87 -9.32 -2.33
CA LYS A 116 -5.70 -8.62 -2.84
C LYS A 116 -4.86 -8.15 -1.66
N VAL A 117 -3.61 -7.79 -1.93
CA VAL A 117 -2.71 -7.27 -0.91
C VAL A 117 -2.13 -5.95 -1.39
N LEU A 118 -2.24 -4.92 -0.55
CA LEU A 118 -1.56 -3.65 -0.76
C LEU A 118 -0.38 -3.60 0.22
N ILE A 119 0.81 -3.39 -0.32
CA ILE A 119 2.06 -3.46 0.43
C ILE A 119 2.74 -2.09 0.38
N ILE A 120 3.04 -1.52 1.54
CA ILE A 120 3.88 -0.33 1.59
C ILE A 120 5.25 -0.69 2.18
N GLU A 121 6.30 -0.38 1.44
CA GLU A 121 7.69 -0.55 1.85
C GLU A 121 8.26 0.82 2.18
N LEU A 122 8.71 1.00 3.44
CA LEU A 122 9.17 2.29 3.97
C LEU A 122 10.68 2.22 4.23
N MET A 123 11.46 2.25 3.15
CA MET A 123 12.90 2.01 3.17
C MET A 123 13.68 3.12 2.44
N GLY A 124 13.45 4.38 2.83
CA GLY A 124 14.14 5.52 2.22
C GLY A 124 13.96 5.58 0.71
N LYS A 125 15.05 5.69 -0.03
CA LYS A 125 14.99 5.77 -1.51
C LYS A 125 14.46 4.49 -2.16
N TYR A 126 14.40 3.38 -1.43
CA TYR A 126 13.86 2.11 -1.90
C TYR A 126 12.40 1.91 -1.53
N SER A 127 11.75 2.94 -0.99
CA SER A 127 10.34 2.88 -0.62
C SER A 127 9.46 2.68 -1.85
N ASN A 128 8.37 1.94 -1.69
CA ASN A 128 7.43 1.68 -2.77
C ASN A 128 6.05 1.33 -2.21
N ILE A 129 5.05 1.40 -3.06
CA ILE A 129 3.71 0.89 -2.77
C ILE A 129 3.39 -0.12 -3.86
N ILE A 130 3.15 -1.36 -3.47
CA ILE A 130 3.01 -2.49 -4.40
C ILE A 130 1.65 -3.15 -4.17
N PHE A 131 0.96 -3.47 -5.26
CA PHE A 131 -0.35 -4.09 -5.23
C PHE A 131 -0.27 -5.48 -5.88
N THR A 132 -0.70 -6.51 -5.13
CA THR A 132 -0.58 -7.91 -5.59
C THR A 132 -1.90 -8.66 -5.49
N ASP A 133 -1.97 -9.78 -6.24
CA ASP A 133 -2.97 -10.81 -6.03
C ASP A 133 -2.68 -11.59 -4.74
N SER A 134 -3.63 -12.43 -4.35
CA SER A 134 -3.48 -13.27 -3.16
C SER A 134 -2.34 -14.28 -3.29
N ASP A 135 -1.93 -14.64 -4.50
CA ASP A 135 -0.82 -15.55 -4.76
C ASP A 135 0.55 -14.84 -4.81
N GLY A 136 0.57 -13.52 -4.63
CA GLY A 136 1.81 -12.76 -4.65
C GLY A 136 2.22 -12.22 -6.01
N THR A 137 1.40 -12.40 -7.05
CA THR A 137 1.69 -11.81 -8.37
C THR A 137 1.42 -10.31 -8.33
N ILE A 138 2.40 -9.51 -8.73
CA ILE A 138 2.28 -8.05 -8.77
C ILE A 138 1.29 -7.64 -9.86
N ILE A 139 0.27 -6.86 -9.48
CA ILE A 139 -0.68 -6.27 -10.42
C ILE A 139 -0.15 -4.93 -10.91
N ASP A 140 0.32 -4.09 -10.00
CA ASP A 140 0.98 -2.82 -10.32
C ASP A 140 1.69 -2.27 -9.08
N SER A 141 2.37 -1.13 -9.24
CA SER A 141 3.08 -0.47 -8.15
C SER A 141 3.18 1.03 -8.45
N ALA A 142 3.42 1.82 -7.39
CA ALA A 142 3.66 3.25 -7.54
C ALA A 142 4.96 3.50 -8.31
N LYS A 143 5.98 2.68 -8.05
CA LYS A 143 7.27 2.74 -8.74
C LYS A 143 7.52 1.41 -9.43
N ARG A 144 7.60 1.42 -10.75
CA ARG A 144 7.98 0.25 -11.54
C ARG A 144 9.49 0.18 -11.62
N ILE A 145 10.05 -0.99 -11.26
CA ILE A 145 11.50 -1.19 -11.19
C ILE A 145 11.88 -2.36 -12.10
N PRO A 146 12.33 -2.09 -13.32
CA PRO A 146 12.78 -3.14 -14.23
C PRO A 146 14.18 -3.64 -13.86
N ALA A 147 14.59 -4.78 -14.42
CA ALA A 147 15.89 -5.38 -14.17
C ALA A 147 17.05 -4.45 -14.55
N SER A 148 16.82 -3.53 -15.50
CA SER A 148 17.83 -2.54 -15.92
C SER A 148 18.14 -1.53 -14.79
N VAL A 149 17.24 -1.35 -13.84
CA VAL A 149 17.41 -0.41 -12.70
C VAL A 149 17.89 -1.16 -11.46
N SER A 150 17.39 -2.37 -11.24
CA SER A 150 17.78 -3.17 -10.07
C SER A 150 18.00 -4.63 -10.49
N SER A 151 19.19 -5.14 -10.25
CA SER A 151 19.51 -6.55 -10.47
C SER A 151 19.05 -7.44 -9.31
N VAL A 152 18.62 -6.84 -8.17
CA VAL A 152 18.22 -7.57 -6.97
C VAL A 152 16.81 -8.11 -7.13
N ARG A 153 15.89 -7.27 -7.61
CA ARG A 153 14.52 -7.71 -7.91
C ARG A 153 13.86 -6.75 -8.89
N GLU A 154 12.93 -7.30 -9.67
CA GLU A 154 12.05 -6.50 -10.51
C GLU A 154 10.73 -6.22 -9.79
N VAL A 155 10.19 -5.03 -9.94
CA VAL A 155 8.86 -4.68 -9.47
C VAL A 155 8.05 -4.22 -10.68
N LEU A 156 7.46 -5.18 -11.37
CA LEU A 156 6.68 -4.97 -12.59
C LEU A 156 5.41 -5.80 -12.56
N PRO A 157 4.34 -5.35 -13.26
CA PRO A 157 3.15 -6.17 -13.42
C PRO A 157 3.46 -7.56 -13.96
N GLY A 158 2.87 -8.59 -13.37
CA GLY A 158 3.06 -9.98 -13.76
C GLY A 158 4.22 -10.69 -13.09
N ARG A 159 5.09 -9.99 -12.38
CA ARG A 159 6.19 -10.58 -11.65
C ARG A 159 5.76 -11.00 -10.25
N ALA A 160 6.42 -12.01 -9.70
CA ALA A 160 6.19 -12.40 -8.31
C ALA A 160 6.75 -11.34 -7.36
N TYR A 161 5.99 -11.02 -6.32
CA TYR A 161 6.48 -10.15 -5.26
C TYR A 161 7.46 -10.92 -4.40
N THR A 162 8.63 -10.33 -4.16
CA THR A 162 9.62 -10.84 -3.22
C THR A 162 9.99 -9.70 -2.27
N LEU A 163 10.33 -10.03 -1.03
CA LEU A 163 10.80 -9.03 -0.07
C LEU A 163 12.06 -8.38 -0.61
N SER A 164 12.22 -7.07 -0.33
CA SER A 164 13.42 -6.35 -0.69
C SER A 164 14.60 -6.90 0.09
N LEU A 165 15.69 -7.25 -0.59
CA LEU A 165 16.92 -7.71 0.03
C LEU A 165 17.95 -6.59 0.23
N ILE A 166 17.58 -5.35 -0.11
CA ILE A 166 18.51 -4.21 -0.07
C ILE A 166 19.05 -4.02 1.34
N HIS A 167 18.20 -4.13 2.34
CA HIS A 167 18.60 -4.00 3.74
C HIS A 167 19.48 -5.15 4.23
N ILE A 168 19.52 -6.26 3.50
CA ILE A 168 20.36 -7.41 3.84
C ILE A 168 21.76 -7.24 3.26
N SER A 169 21.84 -6.66 2.05
CA SER A 169 23.10 -6.48 1.36
C SER A 169 23.91 -5.28 1.85
N GLU A 170 23.29 -4.42 2.63
CA GLU A 170 23.96 -3.30 3.28
C GLU A 170 24.53 -3.71 4.64
#